data_a5fbd4a142370a5f6b43dbe9d039f07f
#
_entry.id   a5fbd4a142370a5f6b43dbe9d039f07f
#
_cell.length_a   1.000
_cell.length_b   1.000
_cell.length_c   1.000
_cell.angle_alpha   90.00
_cell.angle_beta   90.00
_cell.angle_gamma   90.00
#
_symmetry.space_group_name_H-M   'P 1'
#
loop_
_entity.id
_entity.type
_entity.pdbx_description
1 polymer ?
#
loop_
_entity_poly.entity_id
_entity_poly.type
_entity_poly.pdbx_seq_one_letter_code
_entity_poly.pdbx_strand_id
1 'polypeptide(L)'
;MADPKSYIIESLDTGLRLMRLFLTHDTLSVSDAARELDVARSTAHRVLSTLESRGFATRDASGRGYSAGPELVTLGRPAGYGPEIRARLQAVLDAAATATGETISTAALIGDQVIITDGRESPHPVRAVQETGRAHPAHATSAGKVLLAQLTTEQVCALYPQEELPRVTDHTLISRTALLAELAGIRTLGRADSAGESVPGMNAVAVPLVGNSWRDRLALMASMPADRGGEPELARHAVAMRRAAGLLPPPSP
;
A
#
# COMPACT_ATOMS: atom_id res chain seq x y z
N MET A 1 21.34 -26.91 2.82
CA MET A 1 20.28 -25.90 3.02
C MET A 1 18.97 -26.67 3.09
N ALA A 2 18.24 -26.58 4.22
CA ALA A 2 16.95 -27.26 4.37
C ALA A 2 15.92 -26.60 3.45
N ASP A 3 15.05 -27.40 2.84
CA ASP A 3 13.96 -26.93 1.98
C ASP A 3 13.04 -26.00 2.82
N PRO A 4 12.82 -24.72 2.42
CA PRO A 4 11.97 -23.80 3.17
C PRO A 4 10.52 -24.30 3.35
N LYS A 5 10.08 -25.29 2.56
CA LYS A 5 8.77 -25.93 2.71
C LYS A 5 8.62 -26.84 3.93
N SER A 6 9.73 -27.27 4.55
CA SER A 6 9.69 -28.24 5.67
C SER A 6 9.22 -27.64 7.01
N TYR A 7 9.04 -26.32 7.09
CA TYR A 7 8.63 -25.61 8.33
C TYR A 7 7.24 -24.98 8.27
N ILE A 8 6.46 -25.23 7.20
CA ILE A 8 5.12 -24.64 7.05
C ILE A 8 4.12 -25.45 7.90
N ILE A 9 3.43 -24.76 8.81
CA ILE A 9 2.29 -25.32 9.53
C ILE A 9 1.06 -25.15 8.65
N GLU A 10 0.59 -26.22 8.01
CA GLU A 10 -0.49 -26.22 6.99
C GLU A 10 -1.78 -25.51 7.49
N SER A 11 -2.17 -25.72 8.75
CA SER A 11 -3.38 -25.08 9.28
C SER A 11 -3.23 -23.56 9.43
N LEU A 12 -2.02 -23.10 9.78
CA LEU A 12 -1.71 -21.67 9.84
C LEU A 12 -1.65 -21.06 8.44
N ASP A 13 -0.98 -21.73 7.50
CA ASP A 13 -0.92 -21.30 6.09
C ASP A 13 -2.32 -21.16 5.50
N THR A 14 -3.17 -22.17 5.70
CA THR A 14 -4.57 -22.13 5.24
C THR A 14 -5.32 -20.94 5.85
N GLY A 15 -5.14 -20.66 7.14
CA GLY A 15 -5.75 -19.50 7.83
C GLY A 15 -5.29 -18.17 7.25
N LEU A 16 -3.99 -18.01 7.02
CA LEU A 16 -3.41 -16.81 6.42
C LEU A 16 -3.88 -16.60 4.98
N ARG A 17 -3.91 -17.66 4.17
CA ARG A 17 -4.43 -17.63 2.80
C ARG A 17 -5.91 -17.25 2.79
N LEU A 18 -6.70 -17.79 3.71
CA LEU A 18 -8.12 -17.45 3.84
C LEU A 18 -8.33 -15.97 4.19
N MET A 19 -7.56 -15.43 5.15
CA MET A 19 -7.64 -13.99 5.47
C MET A 19 -7.32 -13.11 4.26
N ARG A 20 -6.42 -13.52 3.37
CA ARG A 20 -6.13 -12.79 2.13
C ARG A 20 -7.31 -12.76 1.15
N LEU A 21 -8.19 -13.75 1.15
CA LEU A 21 -9.39 -13.73 0.29
C LEU A 21 -10.33 -12.57 0.63
N PHE A 22 -10.34 -12.08 1.86
CA PHE A 22 -11.12 -10.89 2.24
C PHE A 22 -10.61 -9.58 1.61
N LEU A 23 -9.44 -9.58 0.95
CA LEU A 23 -8.96 -8.42 0.17
C LEU A 23 -9.71 -8.28 -1.16
N THR A 24 -10.29 -9.37 -1.67
CA THR A 24 -10.92 -9.45 -2.99
C THR A 24 -12.39 -9.86 -2.95
N HIS A 25 -12.88 -10.24 -1.77
CA HIS A 25 -14.26 -10.70 -1.58
C HIS A 25 -14.87 -9.99 -0.36
N ASP A 26 -15.91 -9.21 -0.57
CA ASP A 26 -16.65 -8.56 0.53
C ASP A 26 -17.33 -9.61 1.43
N THR A 27 -17.80 -10.71 0.84
CA THR A 27 -18.39 -11.85 1.54
C THR A 27 -17.93 -13.15 0.90
N LEU A 28 -17.58 -14.14 1.72
CA LEU A 28 -17.05 -15.44 1.30
C LEU A 28 -17.86 -16.57 1.93
N SER A 29 -18.48 -17.44 1.13
CA SER A 29 -19.12 -18.65 1.63
C SER A 29 -18.06 -19.73 1.96
N VAL A 30 -18.45 -20.71 2.82
CA VAL A 30 -17.58 -21.87 3.11
C VAL A 30 -17.21 -22.63 1.83
N SER A 31 -18.12 -22.71 0.86
CA SER A 31 -17.90 -23.41 -0.41
C SER A 31 -16.91 -22.67 -1.31
N ASP A 32 -17.01 -21.34 -1.36
CA ASP A 32 -16.06 -20.51 -2.12
C ASP A 32 -14.68 -20.55 -1.49
N ALA A 33 -14.58 -20.42 -0.17
CA ALA A 33 -13.33 -20.56 0.56
C ALA A 33 -12.66 -21.92 0.29
N ALA A 34 -13.41 -23.00 0.32
CA ALA A 34 -12.91 -24.35 0.04
C ALA A 34 -12.35 -24.46 -1.39
N ARG A 35 -13.08 -23.91 -2.38
CA ARG A 35 -12.66 -23.91 -3.79
C ARG A 35 -11.41 -23.06 -4.02
N GLU A 36 -11.39 -21.82 -3.51
CA GLU A 36 -10.25 -20.88 -3.70
C GLU A 36 -8.96 -21.38 -3.04
N LEU A 37 -9.07 -22.08 -1.92
CA LEU A 37 -7.92 -22.59 -1.17
C LEU A 37 -7.50 -24.01 -1.55
N ASP A 38 -8.31 -24.68 -2.38
CA ASP A 38 -8.17 -26.11 -2.74
C ASP A 38 -8.08 -27.01 -1.49
N VAL A 39 -9.07 -26.85 -0.58
CA VAL A 39 -9.18 -27.63 0.65
C VAL A 39 -10.57 -28.25 0.81
N ALA A 40 -10.68 -29.28 1.65
CA ALA A 40 -11.98 -29.85 1.97
C ALA A 40 -12.91 -28.79 2.62
N ARG A 41 -14.20 -28.84 2.33
CA ARG A 41 -15.22 -27.93 2.89
C ARG A 41 -15.21 -27.93 4.43
N SER A 42 -14.96 -29.07 5.05
CA SER A 42 -14.82 -29.20 6.51
C SER A 42 -13.62 -28.42 7.04
N THR A 43 -12.50 -28.41 6.31
CA THR A 43 -11.30 -27.64 6.66
C THR A 43 -11.59 -26.14 6.54
N ALA A 44 -12.16 -25.69 5.41
CA ALA A 44 -12.54 -24.29 5.24
C ALA A 44 -13.51 -23.81 6.35
N HIS A 45 -14.51 -24.63 6.69
CA HIS A 45 -15.44 -24.32 7.79
C HIS A 45 -14.74 -24.18 9.13
N ARG A 46 -13.83 -25.10 9.49
CA ARG A 46 -13.07 -25.03 10.74
C ARG A 46 -12.19 -23.80 10.82
N VAL A 47 -11.53 -23.43 9.72
CA VAL A 47 -10.68 -22.23 9.65
C VAL A 47 -11.53 -20.98 9.80
N LEU A 48 -12.64 -20.86 9.04
CA LEU A 48 -13.57 -19.72 9.15
C LEU A 48 -14.14 -19.57 10.56
N SER A 49 -14.58 -20.68 11.20
CA SER A 49 -15.06 -20.65 12.58
C SER A 49 -13.99 -20.25 13.58
N THR A 50 -12.73 -20.64 13.35
CA THR A 50 -11.60 -20.22 14.18
C THR A 50 -11.35 -18.73 14.03
N LEU A 51 -11.33 -18.21 12.78
CA LEU A 51 -11.17 -16.78 12.52
C LEU A 51 -12.33 -15.96 13.13
N GLU A 52 -13.58 -16.45 13.01
CA GLU A 52 -14.75 -15.84 13.63
C GLU A 52 -14.61 -15.78 15.16
N SER A 53 -14.24 -16.89 15.81
CA SER A 53 -14.05 -16.95 17.26
C SER A 53 -12.96 -16.02 17.79
N ARG A 54 -12.04 -15.60 16.94
CA ARG A 54 -10.93 -14.67 17.24
C ARG A 54 -11.16 -13.26 16.71
N GLY A 55 -12.34 -12.97 16.12
CA GLY A 55 -12.68 -11.65 15.60
C GLY A 55 -12.04 -11.29 14.25
N PHE A 56 -11.32 -12.22 13.59
CA PHE A 56 -10.72 -12.01 12.27
C PHE A 56 -11.71 -12.20 11.11
N ALA A 57 -12.82 -12.86 11.36
CA ALA A 57 -13.95 -12.95 10.46
C ALA A 57 -15.25 -12.61 11.21
N THR A 58 -16.24 -12.13 10.49
CA THR A 58 -17.60 -11.88 10.99
C THR A 58 -18.59 -12.59 10.09
N ARG A 59 -19.57 -13.30 10.68
CA ARG A 59 -20.65 -13.93 9.93
C ARG A 59 -21.68 -12.90 9.52
N ASP A 60 -22.16 -12.97 8.28
CA ASP A 60 -23.23 -12.11 7.79
C ASP A 60 -24.58 -12.40 8.50
N ALA A 61 -25.56 -11.49 8.36
CA ALA A 61 -26.86 -11.62 9.00
C ALA A 61 -27.64 -12.86 8.50
N SER A 62 -27.31 -13.42 7.33
CA SER A 62 -27.92 -14.65 6.79
C SER A 62 -27.30 -15.92 7.40
N GLY A 63 -26.17 -15.80 8.08
CA GLY A 63 -25.40 -16.91 8.64
C GLY A 63 -24.68 -17.78 7.60
N ARG A 64 -24.71 -17.38 6.31
CA ARG A 64 -24.15 -18.17 5.19
C ARG A 64 -22.84 -17.66 4.64
N GLY A 65 -22.52 -16.39 4.87
CA GLY A 65 -21.30 -15.74 4.42
C GLY A 65 -20.43 -15.25 5.58
N TYR A 66 -19.17 -15.09 5.30
CA TYR A 66 -18.17 -14.50 6.20
C TYR A 66 -17.54 -13.28 5.51
N SER A 67 -17.35 -12.21 6.27
CA SER A 67 -16.62 -11.00 5.87
C SER A 67 -15.43 -10.77 6.78
N ALA A 68 -14.57 -9.82 6.42
CA ALA A 68 -13.46 -9.37 7.26
C ALA A 68 -13.94 -8.95 8.65
N GLY A 69 -13.33 -9.48 9.68
CA GLY A 69 -13.67 -9.16 11.07
C GLY A 69 -12.90 -7.94 11.59
N PRO A 70 -13.36 -7.34 12.73
CA PRO A 70 -12.78 -6.12 13.29
C PRO A 70 -11.30 -6.26 13.69
N GLU A 71 -10.83 -7.47 14.03
CA GLU A 71 -9.42 -7.69 14.37
C GLU A 71 -8.49 -7.49 13.16
N LEU A 72 -8.93 -7.78 11.92
CA LEU A 72 -8.15 -7.47 10.73
C LEU A 72 -7.96 -5.96 10.57
N VAL A 73 -8.99 -5.17 10.82
CA VAL A 73 -8.90 -3.71 10.82
C VAL A 73 -7.97 -3.21 11.93
N THR A 74 -8.04 -3.85 13.10
CA THR A 74 -7.22 -3.49 14.27
C THR A 74 -5.75 -3.81 14.04
N LEU A 75 -5.43 -4.97 13.47
CA LEU A 75 -4.05 -5.38 13.15
C LEU A 75 -3.48 -4.66 11.92
N GLY A 76 -4.30 -4.36 10.93
CA GLY A 76 -3.90 -3.57 9.76
C GLY A 76 -3.65 -2.09 10.08
N ARG A 77 -4.02 -1.65 11.28
CA ARG A 77 -3.68 -0.31 11.75
C ARG A 77 -2.17 -0.25 12.00
N PRO A 78 -1.45 0.75 11.49
CA PRO A 78 -0.05 0.93 11.81
C PRO A 78 0.13 0.90 13.34
N ALA A 79 0.87 -0.09 13.82
CA ALA A 79 1.16 -0.19 15.25
C ALA A 79 1.93 1.07 15.67
N GLY A 80 1.35 1.88 16.55
CA GLY A 80 1.94 3.15 16.99
C GLY A 80 1.10 4.40 16.71
N TYR A 81 0.12 4.34 15.79
CA TYR A 81 -0.75 5.49 15.56
C TYR A 81 -1.95 5.48 16.51
N GLY A 82 -1.86 6.25 17.59
CA GLY A 82 -3.00 6.54 18.46
C GLY A 82 -4.15 7.25 17.70
N PRO A 83 -5.34 7.35 18.33
CA PRO A 83 -6.52 7.98 17.71
C PRO A 83 -6.24 9.41 17.19
N GLU A 84 -5.37 10.14 17.88
CA GLU A 84 -5.00 11.52 17.53
C GLU A 84 -4.19 11.60 16.22
N ILE A 85 -3.17 10.74 16.05
CA ILE A 85 -2.38 10.70 14.81
C ILE A 85 -3.25 10.27 13.64
N ARG A 86 -4.18 9.34 13.86
CA ARG A 86 -5.16 8.97 12.83
C ARG A 86 -6.05 10.11 12.40
N ALA A 87 -6.62 10.85 13.35
CA ALA A 87 -7.44 12.02 13.03
C ALA A 87 -6.65 13.05 12.21
N ARG A 88 -5.38 13.26 12.54
CA ARG A 88 -4.49 14.14 11.78
C ARG A 88 -4.17 13.61 10.38
N LEU A 89 -3.95 12.30 10.21
CA LEU A 89 -3.78 11.70 8.89
C LEU A 89 -5.03 11.87 8.02
N GLN A 90 -6.23 11.71 8.60
CA GLN A 90 -7.48 12.00 7.89
C GLN A 90 -7.55 13.47 7.44
N ALA A 91 -7.18 14.40 8.31
CA ALA A 91 -7.15 15.83 7.97
C ALA A 91 -6.13 16.13 6.86
N VAL A 92 -4.95 15.45 6.86
CA VAL A 92 -3.96 15.56 5.78
C VAL A 92 -4.53 15.07 4.45
N LEU A 93 -5.20 13.90 4.46
CA LEU A 93 -5.83 13.33 3.27
C LEU A 93 -6.91 14.28 2.71
N ASP A 94 -7.79 14.80 3.57
CA ASP A 94 -8.86 15.71 3.19
C ASP A 94 -8.31 17.03 2.63
N ALA A 95 -7.30 17.61 3.27
CA ALA A 95 -6.65 18.83 2.82
C ALA A 95 -5.93 18.64 1.48
N ALA A 96 -5.20 17.53 1.31
CA ALA A 96 -4.50 17.21 0.07
C ALA A 96 -5.48 16.94 -1.08
N ALA A 97 -6.56 16.18 -0.85
CA ALA A 97 -7.58 15.90 -1.85
C ALA A 97 -8.28 17.20 -2.30
N THR A 98 -8.65 18.08 -1.35
CA THR A 98 -9.24 19.39 -1.66
C THR A 98 -8.29 20.28 -2.47
N ALA A 99 -7.00 20.29 -2.12
CA ALA A 99 -6.02 21.17 -2.76
C ALA A 99 -5.58 20.68 -4.16
N THR A 100 -5.66 19.39 -4.43
CA THR A 100 -5.22 18.81 -5.70
C THR A 100 -6.38 18.49 -6.64
N GLY A 101 -7.56 18.12 -6.10
CA GLY A 101 -8.69 17.59 -6.86
C GLY A 101 -8.46 16.17 -7.39
N GLU A 102 -7.29 15.53 -7.10
CA GLU A 102 -6.93 14.22 -7.60
C GLU A 102 -7.06 13.14 -6.52
N THR A 103 -6.96 11.88 -6.89
CA THR A 103 -6.97 10.77 -5.93
C THR A 103 -5.72 10.82 -5.08
N ILE A 104 -5.91 10.97 -3.77
CA ILE A 104 -4.83 11.02 -2.78
C ILE A 104 -4.81 9.72 -1.99
N SER A 105 -3.61 9.17 -1.79
CA SER A 105 -3.40 7.96 -1.00
C SER A 105 -2.22 8.12 -0.05
N THR A 106 -2.30 7.43 1.08
CA THR A 106 -1.12 7.12 1.89
C THR A 106 -0.64 5.71 1.60
N ALA A 107 0.66 5.51 1.64
CA ALA A 107 1.28 4.22 1.38
C ALA A 107 2.46 3.95 2.30
N ALA A 108 2.66 2.68 2.68
CA ALA A 108 3.75 2.20 3.52
C ALA A 108 4.66 1.23 2.77
N LEU A 109 5.97 1.29 2.99
CA LEU A 109 6.93 0.35 2.42
C LEU A 109 7.02 -0.91 3.28
N ILE A 110 6.82 -2.08 2.66
CA ILE A 110 6.96 -3.40 3.28
C ILE A 110 7.79 -4.29 2.35
N GLY A 111 9.05 -4.52 2.70
CA GLY A 111 9.99 -5.18 1.81
C GLY A 111 10.20 -4.35 0.54
N ASP A 112 10.10 -4.98 -0.63
CA ASP A 112 10.19 -4.37 -1.95
C ASP A 112 8.82 -3.89 -2.52
N GLN A 113 7.76 -3.96 -1.68
CA GLN A 113 6.40 -3.56 -2.04
C GLN A 113 5.98 -2.30 -1.29
N VAL A 114 5.11 -1.53 -1.91
CA VAL A 114 4.36 -0.45 -1.25
C VAL A 114 2.90 -0.87 -1.12
N ILE A 115 2.35 -0.71 0.08
CA ILE A 115 0.95 -1.02 0.38
C ILE A 115 0.19 0.29 0.53
N ILE A 116 -0.92 0.44 -0.20
CA ILE A 116 -1.84 1.57 -0.03
C ILE A 116 -2.58 1.39 1.29
N THR A 117 -2.46 2.35 2.22
CA THR A 117 -3.00 2.22 3.58
C THR A 117 -4.33 2.94 3.78
N ASP A 118 -4.54 4.06 3.08
CA ASP A 118 -5.78 4.86 3.15
C ASP A 118 -5.81 5.87 1.99
N GLY A 119 -6.95 6.55 1.74
CA GLY A 119 -7.00 7.59 0.71
C GLY A 119 -8.35 8.26 0.52
N ARG A 120 -8.38 9.15 -0.45
CA ARG A 120 -9.56 9.88 -0.93
C ARG A 120 -9.60 9.82 -2.45
N GLU A 121 -10.67 9.33 -3.02
CA GLU A 121 -10.87 9.36 -4.47
C GLU A 121 -11.13 10.78 -4.98
N SER A 122 -10.62 11.05 -6.17
CA SER A 122 -10.92 12.26 -6.94
C SER A 122 -12.42 12.33 -7.29
N PRO A 123 -13.04 13.53 -7.27
CA PRO A 123 -14.41 13.71 -7.75
C PRO A 123 -14.54 13.67 -9.28
N HIS A 124 -13.44 13.64 -10.02
CA HIS A 124 -13.48 13.61 -11.49
C HIS A 124 -14.08 12.29 -12.02
N PRO A 125 -14.88 12.33 -13.10
CA PRO A 125 -15.42 11.12 -13.73
C PRO A 125 -14.33 10.14 -14.18
N VAL A 126 -13.24 10.64 -14.77
CA VAL A 126 -12.04 9.85 -15.12
C VAL A 126 -10.99 10.10 -14.05
N ARG A 127 -10.65 9.10 -13.27
CA ARG A 127 -9.77 9.22 -12.11
C ARG A 127 -9.00 7.95 -11.82
N ALA A 128 -7.96 8.04 -11.03
CA ALA A 128 -7.36 6.89 -10.37
C ALA A 128 -8.32 6.34 -9.31
N VAL A 129 -8.51 5.02 -9.27
CA VAL A 129 -9.33 4.34 -8.25
C VAL A 129 -8.51 4.22 -6.97
N GLN A 130 -9.18 4.36 -5.82
CA GLN A 130 -8.56 4.12 -4.52
C GLN A 130 -8.42 2.60 -4.28
N GLU A 131 -7.19 2.16 -3.99
CA GLU A 131 -6.85 0.73 -3.87
C GLU A 131 -6.32 0.37 -2.46
N THR A 132 -7.01 0.78 -1.40
CA THR A 132 -6.59 0.46 -0.02
C THR A 132 -6.37 -1.05 0.19
N GLY A 133 -5.22 -1.40 0.77
CA GLY A 133 -4.79 -2.78 0.99
C GLY A 133 -4.05 -3.41 -0.19
N ARG A 134 -4.03 -2.77 -1.37
CA ARG A 134 -3.31 -3.29 -2.53
C ARG A 134 -1.82 -3.04 -2.44
N ALA A 135 -1.05 -4.03 -2.87
CA ALA A 135 0.40 -3.99 -2.94
C ALA A 135 0.87 -3.70 -4.38
N HIS A 136 1.89 -2.86 -4.52
CA HIS A 136 2.55 -2.55 -5.78
C HIS A 136 4.07 -2.64 -5.63
N PRO A 137 4.84 -3.01 -6.66
CA PRO A 137 6.30 -2.98 -6.62
C PRO A 137 6.81 -1.55 -6.31
N ALA A 138 7.62 -1.40 -5.26
CA ALA A 138 8.03 -0.08 -4.79
C ALA A 138 8.87 0.69 -5.82
N HIS A 139 9.72 0.00 -6.60
CA HIS A 139 10.55 0.62 -7.64
C HIS A 139 9.72 1.22 -8.80
N ALA A 140 8.48 0.75 -9.01
CA ALA A 140 7.62 1.17 -10.11
C ALA A 140 6.58 2.24 -9.73
N THR A 141 6.59 2.74 -8.49
CA THR A 141 5.60 3.71 -8.00
C THR A 141 6.26 4.95 -7.41
N SER A 142 5.62 6.12 -7.55
CA SER A 142 6.11 7.35 -6.90
C SER A 142 6.18 7.21 -5.38
N ALA A 143 5.16 6.61 -4.75
CA ALA A 143 5.14 6.35 -3.30
C ALA A 143 6.28 5.41 -2.87
N GLY A 144 6.53 4.34 -3.63
CA GLY A 144 7.64 3.43 -3.35
C GLY A 144 8.99 4.09 -3.53
N LYS A 145 9.20 4.81 -4.63
CA LYS A 145 10.48 5.50 -4.90
C LYS A 145 10.79 6.56 -3.83
N VAL A 146 9.82 7.34 -3.37
CA VAL A 146 10.06 8.34 -2.32
C VAL A 146 10.38 7.69 -0.96
N LEU A 147 9.82 6.52 -0.67
CA LEU A 147 10.14 5.77 0.55
C LEU A 147 11.50 5.04 0.45
N LEU A 148 11.81 4.45 -0.70
CA LEU A 148 13.13 3.86 -0.98
C LEU A 148 14.25 4.92 -0.90
N ALA A 149 13.97 6.15 -1.31
CA ALA A 149 14.92 7.25 -1.21
C ALA A 149 15.32 7.60 0.24
N GLN A 150 14.53 7.19 1.24
CA GLN A 150 14.84 7.36 2.66
C GLN A 150 15.74 6.24 3.22
N LEU A 151 16.00 5.20 2.46
CA LEU A 151 16.88 4.10 2.83
C LEU A 151 18.33 4.42 2.40
N THR A 152 19.30 3.76 3.04
CA THR A 152 20.68 3.80 2.56
C THR A 152 20.83 2.99 1.27
N THR A 153 21.89 3.23 0.53
CA THR A 153 22.20 2.48 -0.69
C THR A 153 22.30 0.97 -0.40
N GLU A 154 22.92 0.60 0.72
CA GLU A 154 23.08 -0.80 1.16
C GLU A 154 21.72 -1.44 1.44
N GLN A 155 20.82 -0.70 2.10
CA GLN A 155 19.45 -1.20 2.38
C GLN A 155 18.67 -1.40 1.08
N VAL A 156 18.77 -0.49 0.11
CA VAL A 156 18.13 -0.66 -1.20
C VAL A 156 18.74 -1.86 -1.95
N CYS A 157 20.07 -2.02 -1.94
CA CYS A 157 20.72 -3.18 -2.55
C CYS A 157 20.32 -4.50 -1.89
N ALA A 158 20.07 -4.51 -0.58
CA ALA A 158 19.57 -5.69 0.12
C ALA A 158 18.13 -6.05 -0.27
N LEU A 159 17.27 -5.06 -0.54
CA LEU A 159 15.91 -5.28 -1.04
C LEU A 159 15.89 -5.74 -2.51
N TYR A 160 16.83 -5.25 -3.31
CA TYR A 160 16.97 -5.57 -4.74
C TYR A 160 18.35 -6.19 -5.01
N PRO A 161 18.56 -7.46 -4.65
CA PRO A 161 19.89 -8.11 -4.82
C PRO A 161 20.26 -8.31 -6.29
N GLN A 162 19.27 -8.42 -7.17
CA GLN A 162 19.47 -8.54 -8.62
C GLN A 162 19.63 -7.17 -9.27
N GLU A 163 20.43 -7.07 -10.34
CA GLU A 163 20.53 -5.85 -11.13
C GLU A 163 19.26 -5.58 -11.94
N GLU A 164 18.65 -6.64 -12.46
CA GLU A 164 17.40 -6.58 -13.22
C GLU A 164 16.21 -6.51 -12.27
N LEU A 165 15.33 -5.52 -12.48
CA LEU A 165 14.09 -5.31 -11.74
C LEU A 165 12.87 -5.78 -12.55
N PRO A 166 11.80 -6.25 -11.88
CA PRO A 166 10.59 -6.69 -12.56
C PRO A 166 9.97 -5.57 -13.40
N ARG A 167 9.66 -5.87 -14.66
CA ARG A 167 8.93 -4.96 -15.55
C ARG A 167 7.43 -5.05 -15.24
N VAL A 168 6.81 -3.91 -14.95
CA VAL A 168 5.36 -3.79 -14.73
C VAL A 168 4.69 -3.23 -15.99
N THR A 169 5.31 -2.20 -16.60
CA THR A 169 4.89 -1.58 -17.86
C THR A 169 6.12 -1.34 -18.75
N ASP A 170 5.92 -0.81 -19.95
CA ASP A 170 7.04 -0.43 -20.82
C ASP A 170 7.82 0.79 -20.30
N HIS A 171 7.25 1.54 -19.35
CA HIS A 171 7.87 2.71 -18.73
C HIS A 171 8.58 2.40 -17.40
N THR A 172 8.44 1.19 -16.87
CA THR A 172 9.05 0.80 -15.59
C THR A 172 10.58 0.83 -15.67
N LEU A 173 11.22 1.39 -14.64
CA LEU A 173 12.65 1.23 -14.43
C LEU A 173 12.99 -0.24 -14.16
N ILE A 174 13.84 -0.82 -14.99
CA ILE A 174 14.19 -2.26 -14.92
C ILE A 174 15.63 -2.52 -14.47
N SER A 175 16.32 -1.51 -13.97
CA SER A 175 17.71 -1.62 -13.51
C SER A 175 17.86 -1.03 -12.11
N ARG A 176 18.46 -1.78 -11.18
CA ARG A 176 18.80 -1.29 -9.85
C ARG A 176 19.74 -0.09 -9.91
N THR A 177 20.70 -0.10 -10.81
CA THR A 177 21.63 1.03 -11.00
C THR A 177 20.87 2.30 -11.39
N ALA A 178 19.92 2.21 -12.33
CA ALA A 178 19.08 3.33 -12.72
C ALA A 178 18.16 3.79 -11.56
N LEU A 179 17.59 2.84 -10.80
CA LEU A 179 16.80 3.16 -9.61
C LEU A 179 17.63 3.93 -8.58
N LEU A 180 18.85 3.50 -8.26
CA LEU A 180 19.73 4.19 -7.30
C LEU A 180 20.06 5.62 -7.74
N ALA A 181 20.29 5.84 -9.03
CA ALA A 181 20.52 7.17 -9.60
C ALA A 181 19.27 8.06 -9.44
N GLU A 182 18.09 7.54 -9.74
CA GLU A 182 16.83 8.27 -9.54
C GLU A 182 16.55 8.58 -8.06
N LEU A 183 16.79 7.61 -7.16
CA LEU A 183 16.64 7.83 -5.72
C LEU A 183 17.55 8.95 -5.19
N ALA A 184 18.75 9.13 -5.75
CA ALA A 184 19.63 10.24 -5.40
C ALA A 184 19.01 11.60 -5.80
N GLY A 185 18.39 11.70 -6.96
CA GLY A 185 17.64 12.88 -7.39
C GLY A 185 16.42 13.15 -6.49
N ILE A 186 15.68 12.10 -6.15
CA ILE A 186 14.50 12.18 -5.26
C ILE A 186 14.88 12.71 -3.87
N ARG A 187 16.02 12.32 -3.31
CA ARG A 187 16.51 12.85 -2.02
C ARG A 187 16.72 14.37 -2.07
N THR A 188 17.21 14.89 -3.19
CA THR A 188 17.43 16.33 -3.38
C THR A 188 16.11 17.07 -3.60
N LEU A 189 15.21 16.53 -4.45
CA LEU A 189 13.94 17.16 -4.78
C LEU A 189 12.89 17.01 -3.65
N GLY A 190 13.03 15.96 -2.81
CA GLY A 190 12.08 15.58 -1.77
C GLY A 190 10.72 15.12 -2.31
N ARG A 191 10.63 14.76 -3.59
CA ARG A 191 9.46 14.16 -4.23
C ARG A 191 9.90 13.08 -5.22
N ALA A 192 9.02 12.15 -5.50
CA ALA A 192 9.16 11.18 -6.58
C ALA A 192 7.97 11.30 -7.54
N ASP A 193 8.24 11.26 -8.82
CA ASP A 193 7.23 11.24 -9.88
C ASP A 193 7.22 9.83 -10.50
N SER A 194 6.07 9.42 -11.07
CA SER A 194 5.91 8.20 -11.86
C SER A 194 5.03 8.52 -13.06
N ALA A 195 5.50 8.18 -14.25
CA ALA A 195 4.80 8.42 -15.52
C ALA A 195 4.52 7.08 -16.20
N GLY A 196 3.36 6.49 -15.92
CA GLY A 196 2.95 5.23 -16.52
C GLY A 196 3.77 4.00 -16.07
N GLU A 197 4.58 4.10 -15.03
CA GLU A 197 5.51 3.04 -14.61
C GLU A 197 4.83 1.84 -13.94
N SER A 198 3.73 2.06 -13.20
CA SER A 198 2.96 1.00 -12.52
C SER A 198 1.65 0.69 -13.24
N VAL A 199 1.02 1.69 -13.84
CA VAL A 199 -0.23 1.57 -14.60
C VAL A 199 -0.12 2.41 -15.86
N PRO A 200 -0.28 1.83 -17.07
CA PRO A 200 -0.25 2.59 -18.32
C PRO A 200 -1.30 3.72 -18.30
N GLY A 201 -0.91 4.90 -18.76
CA GLY A 201 -1.81 6.07 -18.84
C GLY A 201 -2.08 6.76 -17.49
N MET A 202 -1.42 6.35 -16.40
CA MET A 202 -1.51 6.97 -15.10
C MET A 202 -0.20 7.61 -14.69
N ASN A 203 -0.27 8.84 -14.19
CA ASN A 203 0.85 9.56 -13.60
C ASN A 203 0.59 9.77 -12.10
N ALA A 204 1.65 9.84 -11.34
CA ALA A 204 1.57 10.05 -9.90
C ALA A 204 2.78 10.83 -9.38
N VAL A 205 2.57 11.59 -8.31
CA VAL A 205 3.63 12.23 -7.55
C VAL A 205 3.47 11.88 -6.08
N ALA A 206 4.58 11.66 -5.39
CA ALA A 206 4.58 11.37 -3.96
C ALA A 206 5.57 12.23 -3.20
N VAL A 207 5.21 12.55 -1.96
CA VAL A 207 6.07 13.21 -0.97
C VAL A 207 6.14 12.35 0.29
N PRO A 208 7.26 12.35 1.04
CA PRO A 208 7.33 11.61 2.29
C PRO A 208 6.46 12.30 3.36
N LEU A 209 5.73 11.51 4.12
CA LEU A 209 5.19 11.91 5.40
C LEU A 209 6.25 11.58 6.46
N VAL A 210 6.76 12.59 7.13
CA VAL A 210 7.90 12.45 8.03
C VAL A 210 7.46 11.80 9.34
N GLY A 211 8.06 10.65 9.66
CA GLY A 211 7.98 9.99 10.96
C GLY A 211 9.40 9.64 11.44
N ASN A 212 9.63 9.55 12.75
CA ASN A 212 10.94 9.29 13.34
C ASN A 212 11.37 7.82 13.30
N SER A 213 10.44 6.91 13.08
CA SER A 213 10.67 5.47 13.02
C SER A 213 10.50 4.95 11.60
N TRP A 214 11.24 3.90 11.23
CA TRP A 214 11.00 3.19 9.96
C TRP A 214 9.57 2.66 9.82
N ARG A 215 8.87 2.43 10.96
CA ARG A 215 7.47 2.03 11.01
C ARG A 215 6.50 3.18 10.72
N ASP A 216 6.99 4.43 10.84
CA ASP A 216 6.18 5.63 10.66
C ASP A 216 6.41 6.27 9.29
N ARG A 217 7.20 5.63 8.42
CA ARG A 217 7.49 6.12 7.08
C ARG A 217 6.31 5.84 6.16
N LEU A 218 5.50 6.86 5.98
CA LEU A 218 4.44 6.87 4.98
C LEU A 218 4.81 7.80 3.83
N ALA A 219 4.31 7.49 2.65
CA ALA A 219 4.24 8.43 1.54
C ALA A 219 2.82 8.98 1.43
N LEU A 220 2.68 10.24 1.06
CA LEU A 220 1.45 10.84 0.56
C LEU A 220 1.58 10.95 -0.95
N MET A 221 0.63 10.39 -1.69
CA MET A 221 0.68 10.26 -3.14
C MET A 221 -0.58 10.85 -3.77
N ALA A 222 -0.42 11.61 -4.85
CA ALA A 222 -1.49 12.00 -5.76
C ALA A 222 -1.37 11.20 -7.05
N SER A 223 -2.46 10.54 -7.47
CA SER A 223 -2.54 9.75 -8.70
C SER A 223 -3.61 10.30 -9.62
N MET A 224 -3.32 10.40 -10.91
CA MET A 224 -4.19 11.00 -11.92
C MET A 224 -3.94 10.40 -13.31
N PRO A 225 -4.90 10.50 -14.24
CA PRO A 225 -4.66 10.22 -15.65
C PRO A 225 -3.51 11.06 -16.22
N ALA A 226 -2.75 10.50 -17.14
CA ALA A 226 -1.55 11.12 -17.70
C ALA A 226 -1.81 12.45 -18.41
N ASP A 227 -3.00 12.63 -18.98
CA ASP A 227 -3.43 13.87 -19.66
C ASP A 227 -3.56 15.07 -18.71
N ARG A 228 -3.76 14.81 -17.39
CA ARG A 228 -3.80 15.83 -16.33
C ARG A 228 -2.56 15.87 -15.46
N GLY A 229 -1.63 14.96 -15.66
CA GLY A 229 -0.45 14.75 -14.80
C GLY A 229 0.87 15.12 -15.49
N GLY A 230 0.94 16.24 -16.20
CA GLY A 230 2.20 16.77 -16.71
C GLY A 230 3.17 17.18 -15.60
N GLU A 231 4.45 17.38 -15.95
CA GLU A 231 5.49 17.76 -14.96
C GLU A 231 5.13 19.01 -14.13
N PRO A 232 4.60 20.11 -14.73
CA PRO A 232 4.18 21.28 -13.96
C PRO A 232 3.07 20.96 -12.95
N GLU A 233 2.14 20.10 -13.32
CA GLU A 233 1.02 19.68 -12.46
C GLU A 233 1.51 18.82 -11.30
N LEU A 234 2.37 17.84 -11.58
CA LEU A 234 3.00 17.01 -10.54
C LEU A 234 3.77 17.86 -9.53
N ALA A 235 4.53 18.87 -10.01
CA ALA A 235 5.24 19.81 -9.14
C ALA A 235 4.27 20.60 -8.24
N ARG A 236 3.16 21.12 -8.79
CA ARG A 236 2.13 21.84 -8.01
C ARG A 236 1.48 20.95 -6.96
N HIS A 237 1.13 19.72 -7.33
CA HIS A 237 0.54 18.75 -6.40
C HIS A 237 1.50 18.38 -5.28
N ALA A 238 2.79 18.20 -5.57
CA ALA A 238 3.80 17.97 -4.53
C ALA A 238 3.87 19.12 -3.50
N VAL A 239 3.79 20.38 -3.95
CA VAL A 239 3.75 21.55 -3.06
C VAL A 239 2.47 21.54 -2.21
N ALA A 240 1.31 21.27 -2.79
CA ALA A 240 0.04 21.20 -2.09
C ALA A 240 0.05 20.08 -1.02
N MET A 241 0.55 18.91 -1.36
CA MET A 241 0.70 17.77 -0.44
C MET A 241 1.68 18.05 0.71
N ARG A 242 2.80 18.72 0.45
CA ARG A 242 3.73 19.13 1.52
C ARG A 242 3.09 20.11 2.51
N ARG A 243 2.28 21.05 2.02
CA ARG A 243 1.51 21.97 2.88
C ARG A 243 0.51 21.20 3.74
N ALA A 244 -0.22 20.24 3.14
CA ALA A 244 -1.12 19.36 3.87
C ALA A 244 -0.35 18.50 4.90
N ALA A 245 0.80 17.94 4.53
CA ALA A 245 1.65 17.14 5.43
C ALA A 245 2.14 17.94 6.65
N GLY A 246 2.30 19.25 6.53
CA GLY A 246 2.61 20.16 7.66
C GLY A 246 1.56 20.19 8.77
N LEU A 247 0.39 19.58 8.57
CA LEU A 247 -0.62 19.35 9.61
C LEU A 247 -0.26 18.22 10.58
N LEU A 248 0.73 17.39 10.22
CA LEU A 248 1.27 16.35 11.11
C LEU A 248 2.20 17.01 12.14
N PRO A 249 2.23 16.51 13.39
CA PRO A 249 3.20 16.98 14.37
C PRO A 249 4.61 16.67 13.88
N PRO A 250 5.60 17.50 14.29
CA PRO A 250 6.99 17.09 14.11
C PRO A 250 7.20 15.75 14.82
N PRO A 251 8.13 14.93 14.29
CA PRO A 251 8.44 13.66 14.92
C PRO A 251 8.83 13.86 16.37
N SER A 252 8.38 12.97 17.25
CA SER A 252 8.81 12.95 18.67
C SER A 252 10.31 12.68 18.75
N PRO A 253 11.06 13.33 19.63
CA PRO A 253 12.52 13.16 19.77
C PRO A 253 12.93 11.75 20.14
#